data_e233007aed490f8a9224c5e5450f4bec
#
_entry.id   e233007aed490f8a9224c5e5450f4bec
#
_cell.length_a   1.000
_cell.length_b   1.000
_cell.length_c   1.000
_cell.angle_alpha   90.00
_cell.angle_beta   90.00
_cell.angle_gamma   90.00
#
_symmetry.space_group_name_H-M   'P 1'
#
loop_
_entity.id
_entity.type
_entity.pdbx_description
1 polymer ?
#
loop_
_entity_poly.entity_id
_entity_poly.type
_entity_poly.pdbx_seq_one_letter_code
_entity_poly.pdbx_strand_id
1 'polypeptide(L)'
;MTHATRSSWLALVLAVPAILAGCSAPAALERSQRLQLAAMTQYRDEMASYHEKVKLQLEADKRGELDAALTASMTQAADANGRIDAKAALEKVRKRLDLEEEFRTNLARLDGEFRQRQVAIERAIELARDTVDLVADYNRLGVLIRSLFVREIDAAEKVQNYETERSTSNAGSPSEPEASSR
;
A
#
# COMPACT_ATOMS: atom_id res chain seq x y z
N MET A 1 -39.76 -35.26 27.59
CA MET A 1 -38.33 -34.87 27.48
C MET A 1 -37.99 -34.50 26.04
N THR A 2 -38.53 -33.43 25.45
CA THR A 2 -38.34 -33.11 24.01
C THR A 2 -38.17 -31.61 23.71
N HIS A 3 -37.92 -30.78 24.73
CA HIS A 3 -37.75 -29.33 24.50
C HIS A 3 -36.30 -28.83 24.48
N ALA A 4 -35.31 -29.65 24.84
CA ALA A 4 -33.91 -29.24 24.95
C ALA A 4 -33.17 -29.19 23.59
N THR A 5 -33.60 -29.96 22.59
CA THR A 5 -32.89 -30.07 21.29
C THR A 5 -33.21 -28.96 20.31
N ARG A 6 -34.38 -28.32 20.40
CA ARG A 6 -34.74 -27.21 19.48
C ARG A 6 -34.00 -25.90 19.77
N SER A 7 -33.63 -25.67 21.04
CA SER A 7 -32.93 -24.44 21.44
C SER A 7 -31.48 -24.41 20.99
N SER A 8 -30.82 -25.59 20.91
CA SER A 8 -29.40 -25.68 20.45
C SER A 8 -29.25 -25.44 18.96
N TRP A 9 -30.22 -25.81 18.14
CA TRP A 9 -30.19 -25.58 16.69
C TRP A 9 -30.35 -24.09 16.35
N LEU A 10 -31.22 -23.38 17.05
CA LEU A 10 -31.40 -21.92 16.88
C LEU A 10 -30.14 -21.12 17.26
N ALA A 11 -29.45 -21.55 18.33
CA ALA A 11 -28.18 -20.92 18.72
C ALA A 11 -27.07 -21.15 17.67
N LEU A 12 -27.04 -22.32 17.07
CA LEU A 12 -26.06 -22.65 16.01
C LEU A 12 -26.33 -21.87 14.71
N VAL A 13 -27.60 -21.74 14.31
CA VAL A 13 -28.01 -20.99 13.11
C VAL A 13 -27.77 -19.49 13.26
N LEU A 14 -27.83 -18.94 14.47
CA LEU A 14 -27.50 -17.52 14.73
C LEU A 14 -26.00 -17.26 14.91
N ALA A 15 -25.21 -18.24 15.35
CA ALA A 15 -23.78 -18.09 15.55
C ALA A 15 -23.00 -18.11 14.21
N VAL A 16 -23.46 -18.88 13.23
CA VAL A 16 -22.81 -19.00 11.91
C VAL A 16 -22.75 -17.66 11.17
N PRO A 17 -23.82 -16.85 11.01
CA PRO A 17 -23.75 -15.57 10.34
C PRO A 17 -22.91 -14.53 11.11
N ALA A 18 -22.82 -14.61 12.44
CA ALA A 18 -21.96 -13.73 13.23
C ALA A 18 -20.47 -14.01 13.02
N ILE A 19 -20.10 -15.28 12.86
CA ILE A 19 -18.72 -15.70 12.52
C ILE A 19 -18.40 -15.29 11.08
N LEU A 20 -19.32 -15.42 10.14
CA LEU A 20 -19.15 -15.05 8.74
C LEU A 20 -19.09 -13.53 8.52
N ALA A 21 -19.81 -12.75 9.33
CA ALA A 21 -19.73 -11.29 9.29
C ALA A 21 -18.37 -10.76 9.80
N GLY A 22 -17.69 -11.51 10.68
CA GLY A 22 -16.35 -11.20 11.18
C GLY A 22 -15.20 -11.55 10.20
N CYS A 23 -15.50 -12.34 9.16
CA CYS A 23 -14.48 -12.89 8.24
C CYS A 23 -14.13 -12.01 7.04
N SER A 24 -14.59 -10.77 6.93
CA SER A 24 -14.16 -9.84 5.89
C SER A 24 -13.52 -8.62 6.52
N ALA A 25 -12.35 -8.25 6.03
CA ALA A 25 -11.75 -6.97 6.42
C ALA A 25 -12.74 -5.86 6.06
N PRO A 26 -12.99 -4.88 6.94
CA PRO A 26 -13.88 -3.77 6.63
C PRO A 26 -13.40 -3.07 5.35
N ALA A 27 -14.32 -2.73 4.43
CA ALA A 27 -13.99 -1.98 3.21
C ALA A 27 -13.25 -0.67 3.51
N ALA A 28 -13.47 -0.11 4.70
CA ALA A 28 -12.74 1.04 5.21
C ALA A 28 -11.24 0.74 5.41
N LEU A 29 -10.87 -0.47 5.84
CA LEU A 29 -9.47 -0.86 6.03
C LEU A 29 -8.76 -0.98 4.68
N GLU A 30 -9.37 -1.64 3.71
CA GLU A 30 -8.82 -1.74 2.34
C GLU A 30 -8.60 -0.36 1.72
N ARG A 31 -9.60 0.53 1.85
CA ARG A 31 -9.48 1.91 1.37
C ARG A 31 -8.36 2.67 2.08
N SER A 32 -8.24 2.54 3.39
CA SER A 32 -7.19 3.18 4.18
C SER A 32 -5.80 2.71 3.74
N GLN A 33 -5.62 1.41 3.51
CA GLN A 33 -4.33 0.87 3.05
C GLN A 33 -3.98 1.31 1.63
N ARG A 34 -4.95 1.39 0.72
CA ARG A 34 -4.75 1.95 -0.63
C ARG A 34 -4.34 3.42 -0.59
N LEU A 35 -4.96 4.22 0.29
CA LEU A 35 -4.59 5.61 0.49
C LEU A 35 -3.18 5.74 1.08
N GLN A 36 -2.83 4.89 2.04
CA GLN A 36 -1.48 4.85 2.61
C GLN A 36 -0.44 4.50 1.55
N LEU A 37 -0.68 3.50 0.71
CA LEU A 37 0.20 3.12 -0.39
C LEU A 37 0.38 4.28 -1.38
N ALA A 38 -0.70 4.97 -1.75
CA ALA A 38 -0.65 6.13 -2.63
C ALA A 38 0.18 7.27 -2.01
N ALA A 39 -0.04 7.57 -0.72
CA ALA A 39 0.71 8.59 0.00
C ALA A 39 2.21 8.26 0.10
N MET A 40 2.58 7.00 0.35
CA MET A 40 3.98 6.57 0.37
C MET A 40 4.64 6.70 -1.00
N THR A 41 3.92 6.37 -2.07
CA THR A 41 4.41 6.51 -3.45
C THR A 41 4.64 7.98 -3.79
N GLN A 42 3.68 8.84 -3.47
CA GLN A 42 3.82 10.30 -3.66
C GLN A 42 5.01 10.85 -2.86
N TYR A 43 5.14 10.46 -1.59
CA TYR A 43 6.25 10.88 -0.75
C TYR A 43 7.61 10.50 -1.34
N ARG A 44 7.76 9.29 -1.87
CA ARG A 44 8.98 8.84 -2.57
C ARG A 44 9.32 9.76 -3.74
N ASP A 45 8.33 10.08 -4.57
CA ASP A 45 8.53 10.89 -5.78
C ASP A 45 8.85 12.35 -5.43
N GLU A 46 8.19 12.90 -4.42
CA GLU A 46 8.49 14.25 -3.90
C GLU A 46 9.89 14.33 -3.30
N MET A 47 10.30 13.32 -2.52
CA MET A 47 11.65 13.26 -1.95
C MET A 47 12.73 13.15 -3.03
N ALA A 48 12.50 12.38 -4.10
CA ALA A 48 13.43 12.30 -5.23
C ALA A 48 13.56 13.66 -5.95
N SER A 49 12.43 14.31 -6.22
CA SER A 49 12.41 15.64 -6.83
C SER A 49 13.10 16.70 -5.96
N TYR A 50 12.85 16.66 -4.65
CA TYR A 50 13.46 17.58 -3.69
C TYR A 50 14.98 17.38 -3.62
N HIS A 51 15.45 16.13 -3.54
CA HIS A 51 16.87 15.80 -3.50
C HIS A 51 17.59 16.36 -4.73
N GLU A 52 17.05 16.16 -5.92
CA GLU A 52 17.65 16.66 -7.16
C GLU A 52 17.74 18.19 -7.20
N LYS A 53 16.67 18.88 -6.76
CA LYS A 53 16.67 20.35 -6.66
C LYS A 53 17.72 20.86 -5.68
N VAL A 54 17.80 20.25 -4.49
CA VAL A 54 18.78 20.63 -3.46
C VAL A 54 20.20 20.39 -3.96
N LYS A 55 20.44 19.27 -4.64
CA LYS A 55 21.73 18.96 -5.23
C LYS A 55 22.17 20.02 -6.25
N LEU A 56 21.30 20.36 -7.21
CA LEU A 56 21.58 21.39 -8.22
C LEU A 56 21.86 22.74 -7.57
N GLN A 57 21.10 23.11 -6.52
CA GLN A 57 21.33 24.34 -5.79
C GLN A 57 22.67 24.34 -5.07
N LEU A 58 23.01 23.26 -4.35
CA LEU A 58 24.31 23.12 -3.67
C LEU A 58 25.48 23.20 -4.65
N GLU A 59 25.36 22.57 -5.83
CA GLU A 59 26.40 22.66 -6.89
C GLU A 59 26.56 24.10 -7.40
N ALA A 60 25.45 24.81 -7.63
CA ALA A 60 25.47 26.19 -8.09
C ALA A 60 26.07 27.15 -7.03
N ASP A 61 25.62 27.02 -5.79
CA ASP A 61 26.08 27.85 -4.68
C ASP A 61 27.59 27.62 -4.42
N LYS A 62 28.02 26.34 -4.41
CA LYS A 62 29.42 25.99 -4.18
C LYS A 62 30.32 26.49 -5.30
N ARG A 63 29.89 26.41 -6.56
CA ARG A 63 30.64 26.95 -7.72
C ARG A 63 30.76 28.46 -7.55
N GLY A 64 29.70 29.17 -7.25
CA GLY A 64 29.72 30.61 -6.99
C GLY A 64 30.67 31.00 -5.87
N GLU A 65 30.64 30.27 -4.75
CA GLU A 65 31.56 30.48 -3.61
C GLU A 65 33.04 30.30 -4.01
N LEU A 66 33.36 29.20 -4.71
CA LEU A 66 34.73 28.89 -5.15
C LEU A 66 35.25 29.91 -6.15
N ASP A 67 34.42 30.38 -7.07
CA ASP A 67 34.80 31.39 -8.08
C ASP A 67 34.99 32.75 -7.42
N ALA A 68 34.13 33.13 -6.45
CA ALA A 68 34.29 34.34 -5.66
C ALA A 68 35.58 34.30 -4.81
N ALA A 69 35.85 33.17 -4.14
CA ALA A 69 37.03 32.95 -3.32
C ALA A 69 38.31 32.99 -4.18
N LEU A 70 38.29 32.38 -5.37
CA LEU A 70 39.40 32.44 -6.30
C LEU A 70 39.66 33.88 -6.74
N THR A 71 38.64 34.63 -7.18
CA THR A 71 38.74 36.02 -7.61
C THR A 71 39.29 36.88 -6.48
N ALA A 72 38.76 36.77 -5.26
CA ALA A 72 39.29 37.52 -4.11
C ALA A 72 40.76 37.19 -3.84
N SER A 73 41.13 35.90 -3.86
CA SER A 73 42.51 35.45 -3.62
C SER A 73 43.51 35.90 -4.71
N MET A 74 43.04 35.98 -5.97
CA MET A 74 43.83 36.54 -7.08
C MET A 74 44.03 38.03 -6.94
N THR A 75 42.95 38.78 -6.60
CA THR A 75 43.04 40.23 -6.37
C THR A 75 43.97 40.56 -5.20
N GLN A 76 43.96 39.77 -4.14
CA GLN A 76 44.86 39.97 -2.99
C GLN A 76 46.33 39.65 -3.34
N ALA A 77 46.60 38.75 -4.27
CA ALA A 77 47.94 38.36 -4.70
C ALA A 77 48.52 39.27 -5.80
N ALA A 78 47.71 40.19 -6.34
CA ALA A 78 48.15 41.13 -7.37
C ALA A 78 49.07 42.25 -6.78
N ASP A 79 50.10 42.60 -7.53
CA ASP A 79 50.97 43.77 -7.23
C ASP A 79 50.24 45.10 -7.48
N ALA A 80 50.93 46.20 -7.21
CA ALA A 80 50.39 47.56 -7.44
C ALA A 80 50.00 47.83 -8.91
N ASN A 81 50.49 47.06 -9.86
CA ASN A 81 50.16 47.14 -11.26
C ASN A 81 49.13 46.12 -11.73
N GLY A 82 48.52 45.38 -10.78
CA GLY A 82 47.52 44.33 -11.06
C GLY A 82 48.12 43.05 -11.63
N ARG A 83 49.44 42.83 -11.52
CA ARG A 83 50.13 41.62 -12.01
C ARG A 83 50.23 40.60 -10.91
N ILE A 84 50.00 39.34 -11.24
CA ILE A 84 50.13 38.22 -10.33
C ILE A 84 51.29 37.34 -10.84
N ASP A 85 52.13 36.88 -9.88
CA ASP A 85 53.15 35.90 -10.22
C ASP A 85 52.51 34.59 -10.69
N ALA A 86 53.02 34.03 -11.81
CA ALA A 86 52.45 32.83 -12.43
C ALA A 86 52.42 31.63 -11.47
N LYS A 87 53.42 31.49 -10.60
CA LYS A 87 53.47 30.43 -9.60
C LYS A 87 52.39 30.60 -8.55
N ALA A 88 52.21 31.81 -8.04
CA ALA A 88 51.16 32.13 -7.06
C ALA A 88 49.77 31.95 -7.69
N ALA A 89 49.55 32.36 -8.92
CA ALA A 89 48.31 32.12 -9.64
C ALA A 89 48.00 30.63 -9.79
N LEU A 90 48.96 29.81 -10.19
CA LEU A 90 48.83 28.38 -10.32
C LEU A 90 48.47 27.71 -8.99
N GLU A 91 49.08 28.10 -7.89
CA GLU A 91 48.80 27.60 -6.57
C GLU A 91 47.36 27.90 -6.12
N LYS A 92 46.82 29.09 -6.39
CA LYS A 92 45.45 29.46 -6.12
C LYS A 92 44.45 28.64 -6.94
N VAL A 93 44.72 28.43 -8.22
CA VAL A 93 43.88 27.58 -9.08
C VAL A 93 43.90 26.12 -8.59
N ARG A 94 45.06 25.58 -8.23
CA ARG A 94 45.17 24.22 -7.69
C ARG A 94 44.35 24.08 -6.41
N LYS A 95 44.46 25.03 -5.48
CA LYS A 95 43.64 25.00 -4.23
C LYS A 95 42.13 25.02 -4.53
N ARG A 96 41.70 25.79 -5.54
CA ARG A 96 40.27 25.78 -5.96
C ARG A 96 39.85 24.38 -6.45
N LEU A 97 40.70 23.74 -7.28
CA LEU A 97 40.42 22.40 -7.82
C LEU A 97 40.35 21.34 -6.70
N ASP A 98 41.24 21.42 -5.73
CA ASP A 98 41.25 20.50 -4.57
C ASP A 98 39.94 20.64 -3.76
N LEU A 99 39.48 21.86 -3.51
CA LEU A 99 38.20 22.14 -2.84
C LEU A 99 36.99 21.70 -3.67
N GLU A 100 37.04 21.81 -4.97
CA GLU A 100 35.99 21.31 -5.87
C GLU A 100 35.89 19.77 -5.82
N GLU A 101 37.04 19.09 -5.81
CA GLU A 101 37.12 17.63 -5.71
C GLU A 101 36.61 17.12 -4.36
N GLU A 102 36.96 17.78 -3.25
CA GLU A 102 36.45 17.49 -1.93
C GLU A 102 34.91 17.64 -1.88
N PHE A 103 34.39 18.73 -2.47
CA PHE A 103 32.95 18.95 -2.55
C PHE A 103 32.25 17.86 -3.36
N ARG A 104 32.79 17.47 -4.53
CA ARG A 104 32.24 16.37 -5.35
C ARG A 104 32.21 15.05 -4.60
N THR A 105 33.27 14.76 -3.84
CA THR A 105 33.35 13.55 -3.01
C THR A 105 32.24 13.54 -1.93
N ASN A 106 32.05 14.67 -1.26
CA ASN A 106 30.99 14.83 -0.26
C ASN A 106 29.59 14.71 -0.87
N LEU A 107 29.40 15.29 -2.06
CA LEU A 107 28.11 15.20 -2.78
C LEU A 107 27.82 13.76 -3.22
N ALA A 108 28.83 13.03 -3.70
CA ALA A 108 28.68 11.62 -4.07
C ALA A 108 28.32 10.74 -2.86
N ARG A 109 28.85 11.05 -1.68
CA ARG A 109 28.49 10.37 -0.44
C ARG A 109 27.03 10.64 -0.06
N LEU A 110 26.57 11.88 -0.15
CA LEU A 110 25.17 12.27 0.06
C LEU A 110 24.23 11.56 -0.91
N ASP A 111 24.58 11.50 -2.19
CA ASP A 111 23.83 10.75 -3.21
C ASP A 111 23.75 9.25 -2.87
N GLY A 112 24.82 8.67 -2.34
CA GLY A 112 24.85 7.29 -1.89
C GLY A 112 23.89 7.03 -0.72
N GLU A 113 23.93 7.88 0.29
CA GLU A 113 23.03 7.81 1.45
C GLU A 113 21.56 7.98 1.04
N PHE A 114 21.29 8.91 0.13
CA PHE A 114 19.94 9.12 -0.38
C PHE A 114 19.41 7.89 -1.13
N ARG A 115 20.23 7.29 -2.03
CA ARG A 115 19.85 6.06 -2.74
C ARG A 115 19.53 4.91 -1.78
N GLN A 116 20.30 4.74 -0.70
CA GLN A 116 20.01 3.73 0.30
C GLN A 116 18.65 3.95 0.97
N ARG A 117 18.31 5.20 1.28
CA ARG A 117 16.99 5.55 1.83
C ARG A 117 15.86 5.31 0.82
N GLN A 118 16.07 5.63 -0.45
CA GLN A 118 15.10 5.31 -1.51
C GLN A 118 14.82 3.81 -1.61
N VAL A 119 15.85 2.97 -1.60
CA VAL A 119 15.68 1.51 -1.60
C VAL A 119 14.85 1.04 -0.39
N ALA A 120 15.07 1.64 0.78
CA ALA A 120 14.27 1.30 1.97
C ALA A 120 12.80 1.72 1.81
N ILE A 121 12.53 2.89 1.24
CA ILE A 121 11.16 3.36 0.95
C ILE A 121 10.49 2.45 -0.10
N GLU A 122 11.19 2.06 -1.16
CA GLU A 122 10.67 1.16 -2.19
C GLU A 122 10.28 -0.21 -1.61
N ARG A 123 11.10 -0.78 -0.74
CA ARG A 123 10.76 -2.02 -0.02
C ARG A 123 9.52 -1.86 0.87
N ALA A 124 9.37 -0.71 1.53
CA ALA A 124 8.19 -0.43 2.35
C ALA A 124 6.92 -0.27 1.47
N ILE A 125 7.04 0.34 0.29
CA ILE A 125 5.96 0.46 -0.70
C ILE A 125 5.57 -0.94 -1.23
N GLU A 126 6.54 -1.79 -1.54
CA GLU A 126 6.30 -3.17 -1.99
C GLU A 126 5.55 -3.97 -0.92
N LEU A 127 6.01 -3.94 0.33
CA LEU A 127 5.31 -4.58 1.46
C LEU A 127 3.89 -4.04 1.66
N ALA A 128 3.70 -2.73 1.54
CA ALA A 128 2.38 -2.11 1.64
C ALA A 128 1.45 -2.57 0.49
N ARG A 129 1.98 -2.75 -0.72
CA ARG A 129 1.24 -3.29 -1.88
C ARG A 129 0.81 -4.73 -1.62
N ASP A 130 1.73 -5.59 -1.20
CA ASP A 130 1.42 -6.98 -0.85
C ASP A 130 0.34 -7.07 0.22
N THR A 131 0.37 -6.16 1.20
CA THR A 131 -0.65 -6.08 2.25
C THR A 131 -2.02 -5.69 1.68
N VAL A 132 -2.08 -4.72 0.75
CA VAL A 132 -3.33 -4.34 0.06
C VAL A 132 -3.89 -5.53 -0.73
N ASP A 133 -3.04 -6.24 -1.46
CA ASP A 133 -3.44 -7.40 -2.27
C ASP A 133 -3.94 -8.55 -1.39
N LEU A 134 -3.26 -8.82 -0.28
CA LEU A 134 -3.70 -9.83 0.70
C LEU A 134 -5.08 -9.51 1.27
N VAL A 135 -5.34 -8.25 1.63
CA VAL A 135 -6.66 -7.82 2.14
C VAL A 135 -7.73 -7.94 1.06
N ALA A 136 -7.42 -7.58 -0.18
CA ALA A 136 -8.34 -7.73 -1.30
C ALA A 136 -8.69 -9.20 -1.57
N ASP A 137 -7.72 -10.10 -1.54
CA ASP A 137 -7.93 -11.54 -1.70
C ASP A 137 -8.72 -12.14 -0.54
N TYR A 138 -8.46 -11.72 0.68
CA TYR A 138 -9.25 -12.11 1.85
C TYR A 138 -10.71 -11.68 1.71
N ASN A 139 -10.97 -10.46 1.23
CA ASN A 139 -12.31 -9.98 0.97
C ASN A 139 -13.01 -10.78 -0.15
N ARG A 140 -12.30 -11.15 -1.23
CA ARG A 140 -12.83 -12.01 -2.30
C ARG A 140 -13.23 -13.39 -1.75
N LEU A 141 -12.38 -13.99 -0.93
CA LEU A 141 -12.67 -15.26 -0.29
C LEU A 141 -13.93 -15.17 0.60
N GLY A 142 -14.06 -14.11 1.38
CA GLY A 142 -15.26 -13.85 2.19
C GLY A 142 -16.54 -13.73 1.36
N VAL A 143 -16.47 -13.11 0.17
CA VAL A 143 -17.61 -13.04 -0.76
C VAL A 143 -17.96 -14.41 -1.32
N LEU A 144 -16.95 -15.21 -1.73
CA LEU A 144 -17.16 -16.57 -2.24
C LEU A 144 -17.82 -17.47 -1.18
N ILE A 145 -17.31 -17.46 0.03
CA ILE A 145 -17.87 -18.22 1.15
C ILE A 145 -19.34 -17.84 1.37
N ARG A 146 -19.66 -16.54 1.45
CA ARG A 146 -21.05 -16.09 1.58
C ARG A 146 -21.94 -16.57 0.44
N SER A 147 -21.46 -16.49 -0.81
CA SER A 147 -22.24 -16.93 -1.97
C SER A 147 -22.55 -18.43 -1.95
N LEU A 148 -21.64 -19.25 -1.41
CA LEU A 148 -21.86 -20.69 -1.24
C LEU A 148 -22.94 -20.94 -0.18
N PHE A 149 -22.87 -20.24 0.98
CA PHE A 149 -23.87 -20.38 2.04
C PHE A 149 -25.27 -19.93 1.59
N VAL A 150 -25.37 -18.84 0.84
CA VAL A 150 -26.65 -18.36 0.29
C VAL A 150 -27.24 -19.41 -0.65
N ARG A 151 -26.44 -20.01 -1.52
CA ARG A 151 -26.89 -21.10 -2.41
C ARG A 151 -27.37 -22.33 -1.65
N GLU A 152 -26.72 -22.70 -0.58
CA GLU A 152 -27.10 -23.82 0.29
C GLU A 152 -28.44 -23.53 0.99
N ILE A 153 -28.64 -22.31 1.49
CA ILE A 153 -29.89 -21.89 2.12
C ILE A 153 -31.04 -21.90 1.12
N ASP A 154 -30.85 -21.33 -0.07
CA ASP A 154 -31.84 -21.33 -1.16
C ASP A 154 -32.19 -22.76 -1.62
N ALA A 155 -31.23 -23.67 -1.66
CA ALA A 155 -31.45 -25.05 -1.99
C ALA A 155 -32.26 -25.77 -0.90
N ALA A 156 -31.94 -25.55 0.38
CA ALA A 156 -32.67 -26.14 1.50
C ALA A 156 -34.13 -25.64 1.55
N GLU A 157 -34.35 -24.35 1.29
CA GLU A 157 -35.71 -23.77 1.25
C GLU A 157 -36.53 -24.36 0.10
N LYS A 158 -35.95 -24.56 -1.08
CA LYS A 158 -36.60 -25.21 -2.22
C LYS A 158 -37.02 -26.68 -1.88
N VAL A 159 -36.16 -27.42 -1.22
CA VAL A 159 -36.43 -28.78 -0.80
C VAL A 159 -37.62 -28.82 0.21
N GLN A 160 -37.59 -27.90 1.20
CA GLN A 160 -38.63 -27.80 2.19
C GLN A 160 -39.98 -27.41 1.59
N ASN A 161 -39.99 -26.49 0.63
CA ASN A 161 -41.21 -26.11 -0.09
C ASN A 161 -41.77 -27.29 -0.91
N TYR A 162 -40.90 -28.05 -1.59
CA TYR A 162 -41.31 -29.25 -2.34
C TYR A 162 -41.88 -30.34 -1.45
N GLU A 163 -41.29 -30.60 -0.28
CA GLU A 163 -41.82 -31.55 0.71
C GLU A 163 -43.19 -31.12 1.27
N THR A 164 -43.37 -29.82 1.49
CA THR A 164 -44.64 -29.25 1.93
C THR A 164 -45.73 -29.40 0.90
N GLU A 165 -45.45 -29.08 -0.37
CA GLU A 165 -46.38 -29.26 -1.50
C GLU A 165 -46.77 -30.73 -1.68
N ARG A 166 -45.81 -31.65 -1.58
CA ARG A 166 -46.07 -33.07 -1.70
C ARG A 166 -46.94 -33.60 -0.56
N SER A 167 -46.73 -33.08 0.66
CA SER A 167 -47.51 -33.47 1.82
C SER A 167 -48.98 -33.00 1.73
N THR A 168 -49.20 -31.80 1.21
CA THR A 168 -50.53 -31.24 0.98
C THR A 168 -51.28 -31.95 -0.15
N SER A 169 -50.57 -32.34 -1.23
CA SER A 169 -51.14 -33.08 -2.32
C SER A 169 -51.60 -34.49 -1.95
N ASN A 170 -50.87 -35.14 -1.05
CA ASN A 170 -51.26 -36.49 -0.56
C ASN A 170 -52.40 -36.44 0.47
N ALA A 171 -52.63 -35.34 1.16
CA ALA A 171 -53.72 -35.19 2.13
C ALA A 171 -55.09 -34.95 1.48
N GLY A 172 -55.10 -34.61 0.18
CA GLY A 172 -56.30 -34.22 -0.56
C GLY A 172 -56.96 -35.35 -1.37
N SER A 173 -56.52 -36.64 -1.32
CA SER A 173 -57.23 -37.74 -1.95
C SER A 173 -58.42 -38.18 -1.09
N PRO A 174 -59.67 -37.91 -1.50
CA PRO A 174 -60.83 -38.40 -0.77
C PRO A 174 -60.87 -39.93 -0.97
N SER A 175 -60.94 -40.67 0.14
CA SER A 175 -61.30 -42.05 0.15
C SER A 175 -62.68 -42.21 -0.51
N GLU A 176 -62.73 -42.82 -1.68
CA GLU A 176 -63.97 -43.25 -2.33
C GLU A 176 -64.78 -44.10 -1.38
N PRO A 177 -66.07 -43.78 -1.15
CA PRO A 177 -66.91 -44.68 -0.33
C PRO A 177 -67.20 -45.95 -1.11
N GLU A 178 -66.81 -47.08 -0.51
CA GLU A 178 -67.25 -48.41 -0.98
C GLU A 178 -68.79 -48.48 -1.05
N ALA A 179 -69.27 -48.54 -2.27
CA ALA A 179 -70.65 -48.83 -2.59
C ALA A 179 -70.99 -50.30 -2.21
N SER A 180 -71.65 -50.51 -1.05
CA SER A 180 -72.19 -51.76 -0.67
C SER A 180 -73.35 -52.09 -1.60
N SER A 181 -73.20 -53.15 -2.44
CA SER A 181 -74.27 -53.76 -3.22
C SER A 181 -75.06 -54.72 -2.35
N ARG A 182 -76.34 -54.50 -2.37
CA ARG A 182 -77.32 -55.55 -2.17
C ARG A 182 -78.09 -55.84 -3.43
#